data_b767b88327bc3111afbf1caf69d49a7d
#
_entry.id   b767b88327bc3111afbf1caf69d49a7d
#
_cell.length_a   1.000
_cell.length_b   1.000
_cell.length_c   1.000
_cell.angle_alpha   90.00
_cell.angle_beta   90.00
_cell.angle_gamma   90.00
#
_symmetry.space_group_name_H-M   'P 1'
#
loop_
_entity.id
_entity.type
_entity.pdbx_description
1 polymer ?
#
loop_
_entity_poly.entity_id
_entity_poly.type
_entity_poly.pdbx_seq_one_letter_code
_entity_poly.pdbx_strand_id
1 'polypeptide(L)'
;MRYALIRILLAVSVFVPCLAMALDIQLPSETAEFKPSDLPGYTLAQQNCLICHSVHYIQSQPPTLPRSYWEATVKKMRAPFGAKLTDEDIPVIVDYLVKTYGAERGSGMPVGNTTDKPAAVGLPAATGSPNAK
;
A
#
# COMPACT_ATOMS: atom_id res chain seq x y z
N MET A 1 48.63 36.51 19.40
CA MET A 1 47.82 35.71 20.33
C MET A 1 46.29 35.88 20.10
N ARG A 2 45.77 37.10 19.97
CA ARG A 2 44.30 37.35 19.81
C ARG A 2 43.66 36.64 18.62
N TYR A 3 44.32 36.59 17.47
CA TYR A 3 43.80 35.91 16.26
C TYR A 3 43.84 34.37 16.34
N ALA A 4 44.74 33.81 17.13
CA ALA A 4 44.80 32.37 17.37
C ALA A 4 43.62 31.90 18.19
N LEU A 5 43.21 32.64 19.21
CA LEU A 5 42.03 32.33 20.02
C LEU A 5 40.73 32.44 19.25
N ILE A 6 40.59 33.45 18.34
CA ILE A 6 39.42 33.60 17.49
C ILE A 6 39.30 32.44 16.51
N ARG A 7 40.39 31.98 15.93
CA ARG A 7 40.37 30.81 15.01
C ARG A 7 40.01 29.51 15.72
N ILE A 8 40.45 29.33 16.95
CA ILE A 8 40.09 28.15 17.75
C ILE A 8 38.59 28.19 18.13
N LEU A 9 38.06 29.34 18.51
CA LEU A 9 36.64 29.53 18.84
C LEU A 9 35.74 29.28 17.60
N LEU A 10 36.15 29.74 16.42
CA LEU A 10 35.44 29.50 15.17
C LEU A 10 35.49 28.02 14.79
N ALA A 11 36.61 27.33 15.00
CA ALA A 11 36.73 25.90 14.68
C ALA A 11 35.90 25.03 15.62
N VAL A 12 35.74 25.40 16.89
CA VAL A 12 34.91 24.67 17.86
C VAL A 12 33.42 24.87 17.57
N SER A 13 33.03 26.05 17.07
CA SER A 13 31.61 26.34 16.73
C SER A 13 31.06 25.51 15.55
N VAL A 14 31.93 25.05 14.65
CA VAL A 14 31.52 24.22 13.48
C VAL A 14 31.31 22.75 13.88
N PHE A 15 31.80 22.33 15.06
CA PHE A 15 31.74 20.94 15.50
C PHE A 15 30.66 20.65 16.56
N VAL A 16 29.65 21.51 16.70
CA VAL A 16 28.47 21.15 17.50
C VAL A 16 27.67 20.15 16.68
N PRO A 17 27.68 18.82 16.95
CA PRO A 17 26.81 17.90 16.29
C PRO A 17 25.38 18.34 16.60
N CYS A 18 24.65 18.68 15.57
CA CYS A 18 23.22 18.85 15.67
C CYS A 18 22.65 17.48 16.08
N LEU A 19 22.43 17.28 17.36
CA LEU A 19 21.72 16.12 17.89
C LEU A 19 20.30 16.21 17.35
N ALA A 20 20.12 15.73 16.12
CA ALA A 20 18.81 15.51 15.56
C ALA A 20 18.14 14.45 16.43
N MET A 21 17.28 14.88 17.35
CA MET A 21 16.38 14.00 18.08
C MET A 21 15.40 13.45 17.06
N ALA A 22 15.68 12.26 16.52
CA ALA A 22 14.72 11.54 15.72
C ALA A 22 13.53 11.20 16.63
N LEU A 23 12.35 11.70 16.25
CA LEU A 23 11.12 11.34 16.93
C LEU A 23 10.83 9.86 16.63
N ASP A 24 10.85 9.02 17.65
CA ASP A 24 10.45 7.61 17.51
C ASP A 24 8.93 7.55 17.43
N ILE A 25 8.43 7.39 16.21
CA ILE A 25 7.00 7.25 15.94
C ILE A 25 6.65 5.77 16.00
N GLN A 26 5.93 5.38 17.03
CA GLN A 26 5.35 4.04 17.15
C GLN A 26 4.15 3.93 16.22
N LEU A 27 4.33 3.28 15.08
CA LEU A 27 3.23 2.98 14.18
C LEU A 27 2.39 1.83 14.74
N PRO A 28 1.06 1.87 14.59
CA PRO A 28 0.22 0.73 14.94
C PRO A 28 0.62 -0.49 14.10
N SER A 29 0.44 -1.68 14.69
CA SER A 29 0.71 -2.93 13.98
C SER A 29 -0.16 -3.02 12.70
N GLU A 30 0.43 -3.52 11.62
CA GLU A 30 -0.32 -3.81 10.40
C GLU A 30 -1.33 -4.93 10.66
N THR A 31 -2.58 -4.66 10.35
CA THR A 31 -3.69 -5.61 10.53
C THR A 31 -4.33 -6.03 9.21
N ALA A 32 -3.98 -5.38 8.10
CA ALA A 32 -4.48 -5.74 6.80
C ALA A 32 -3.74 -6.95 6.24
N GLU A 33 -4.52 -7.94 5.83
CA GLU A 33 -4.02 -9.18 5.25
C GLU A 33 -4.49 -9.34 3.80
N PHE A 34 -3.71 -10.06 3.01
CA PHE A 34 -4.17 -10.50 1.70
C PHE A 34 -5.37 -11.43 1.85
N LYS A 35 -6.35 -11.30 0.96
CA LYS A 35 -7.49 -12.25 0.92
C LYS A 35 -6.98 -13.63 0.59
N PRO A 36 -7.26 -14.65 1.43
CA PRO A 36 -6.87 -16.03 1.17
C PRO A 36 -7.37 -16.53 -0.18
N SER A 37 -6.55 -17.34 -0.85
CA SER A 37 -6.86 -17.88 -2.18
C SER A 37 -6.02 -19.13 -2.44
N ASP A 38 -6.57 -20.06 -3.21
CA ASP A 38 -5.85 -21.24 -3.68
C ASP A 38 -4.96 -20.93 -4.91
N LEU A 39 -5.01 -19.70 -5.42
CA LEU A 39 -4.16 -19.27 -6.52
C LEU A 39 -2.69 -19.19 -6.07
N PRO A 40 -1.74 -19.74 -6.83
CA PRO A 40 -0.32 -19.74 -6.45
C PRO A 40 0.24 -18.32 -6.17
N GLY A 41 -0.30 -17.32 -6.86
CA GLY A 41 0.08 -15.93 -6.66
C GLY A 41 -0.23 -15.35 -5.27
N TYR A 42 -1.11 -15.96 -4.50
CA TYR A 42 -1.39 -15.56 -3.12
C TYR A 42 -0.15 -15.66 -2.23
N THR A 43 0.50 -16.82 -2.23
CA THR A 43 1.71 -17.04 -1.44
C THR A 43 2.86 -16.13 -1.91
N LEU A 44 3.03 -16.01 -3.22
CA LEU A 44 4.06 -15.13 -3.79
C LEU A 44 3.83 -13.65 -3.43
N ALA A 45 2.57 -13.20 -3.44
CA ALA A 45 2.22 -11.84 -3.04
C ALA A 45 2.52 -11.59 -1.55
N GLN A 46 2.17 -12.52 -0.66
CA GLN A 46 2.50 -12.42 0.75
C GLN A 46 4.00 -12.30 1.00
N GLN A 47 4.80 -13.13 0.34
CA GLN A 47 6.24 -13.18 0.54
C GLN A 47 6.98 -11.96 0.00
N ASN A 48 6.47 -11.33 -1.05
CA ASN A 48 7.20 -10.28 -1.76
C ASN A 48 6.62 -8.88 -1.56
N CYS A 49 5.30 -8.72 -1.36
CA CYS A 49 4.71 -7.39 -1.31
C CYS A 49 4.75 -6.78 0.09
N LEU A 50 4.59 -7.58 1.15
CA LEU A 50 4.54 -7.11 2.53
C LEU A 50 5.89 -6.63 3.09
N ILE A 51 6.98 -6.85 2.37
CA ILE A 51 8.33 -6.43 2.78
C ILE A 51 8.46 -4.91 2.85
N CYS A 52 7.75 -4.18 1.96
CA CYS A 52 7.95 -2.75 1.78
C CYS A 52 6.74 -1.90 2.16
N HIS A 53 5.52 -2.41 2.03
CA HIS A 53 4.31 -1.65 2.31
C HIS A 53 3.13 -2.56 2.67
N SER A 54 2.10 -1.95 3.24
CA SER A 54 0.86 -2.60 3.65
C SER A 54 0.02 -3.06 2.45
N VAL A 55 -0.79 -4.09 2.69
CA VAL A 55 -1.82 -4.58 1.75
C VAL A 55 -2.94 -3.55 1.52
N HIS A 56 -3.12 -2.57 2.41
CA HIS A 56 -4.15 -1.54 2.27
C HIS A 56 -4.13 -0.85 0.91
N TYR A 57 -2.94 -0.62 0.35
CA TYR A 57 -2.82 -0.04 -0.98
C TYR A 57 -3.53 -0.87 -2.05
N ILE A 58 -3.40 -2.20 -2.00
CA ILE A 58 -4.04 -3.12 -2.94
C ILE A 58 -5.55 -3.16 -2.71
N GLN A 59 -5.97 -3.22 -1.45
CA GLN A 59 -7.39 -3.27 -1.07
C GLN A 59 -8.14 -1.99 -1.41
N SER A 60 -7.47 -0.85 -1.45
CA SER A 60 -8.05 0.45 -1.79
C SER A 60 -8.19 0.70 -3.30
N GLN A 61 -7.64 -0.18 -4.14
CA GLN A 61 -7.74 -0.02 -5.58
C GLN A 61 -9.16 -0.26 -6.08
N PRO A 62 -9.61 0.50 -7.12
CA PRO A 62 -10.90 0.27 -7.75
C PRO A 62 -11.05 -1.18 -8.24
N PRO A 63 -12.16 -1.84 -7.93
CA PRO A 63 -12.35 -3.24 -8.28
C PRO A 63 -12.56 -3.53 -9.77
N THR A 64 -12.62 -2.49 -10.58
CA THR A 64 -12.78 -2.56 -12.04
C THR A 64 -11.45 -2.50 -12.79
N LEU A 65 -10.32 -2.45 -12.08
CA LEU A 65 -9.00 -2.34 -12.71
C LEU A 65 -8.66 -3.61 -13.50
N PRO A 66 -8.28 -3.46 -14.79
CA PRO A 66 -8.02 -4.58 -15.67
C PRO A 66 -6.67 -5.25 -15.37
N ARG A 67 -6.46 -6.43 -15.93
CA ARG A 67 -5.21 -7.19 -15.84
C ARG A 67 -3.98 -6.38 -16.22
N SER A 68 -4.08 -5.57 -17.27
CA SER A 68 -2.98 -4.73 -17.73
C SER A 68 -2.50 -3.70 -16.67
N TYR A 69 -3.43 -3.18 -15.86
CA TYR A 69 -3.08 -2.31 -14.73
C TYR A 69 -2.26 -3.06 -13.68
N TRP A 70 -2.71 -4.26 -13.29
CA TRP A 70 -2.02 -5.07 -12.29
C TRP A 70 -0.65 -5.53 -12.78
N GLU A 71 -0.56 -5.89 -14.07
CA GLU A 71 0.72 -6.24 -14.69
C GLU A 71 1.72 -5.08 -14.67
N ALA A 72 1.29 -3.90 -15.07
CA ALA A 72 2.13 -2.70 -15.02
C ALA A 72 2.56 -2.37 -13.59
N THR A 73 1.66 -2.56 -12.61
CA THR A 73 1.94 -2.33 -11.20
C THR A 73 2.99 -3.30 -10.66
N VAL A 74 2.85 -4.61 -10.91
CA VAL A 74 3.82 -5.61 -10.43
C VAL A 74 5.18 -5.42 -11.10
N LYS A 75 5.21 -5.15 -12.41
CA LYS A 75 6.45 -4.82 -13.14
C LYS A 75 7.15 -3.58 -12.55
N LYS A 76 6.37 -2.56 -12.18
CA LYS A 76 6.89 -1.36 -11.54
C LYS A 76 7.49 -1.66 -10.16
N MET A 77 6.89 -2.53 -9.35
CA MET A 77 7.48 -2.92 -8.07
C MET A 77 8.81 -3.64 -8.25
N ARG A 78 8.94 -4.47 -9.29
CA ARG A 78 10.20 -5.16 -9.59
C ARG A 78 11.30 -4.22 -10.06
N ALA A 79 11.11 -3.51 -11.16
CA ALA A 79 12.19 -2.78 -11.82
C ALA A 79 12.61 -1.49 -11.08
N PRO A 80 11.77 -0.45 -10.93
CA PRO A 80 12.18 0.78 -10.26
C PRO A 80 12.23 0.68 -8.74
N PHE A 81 11.46 -0.22 -8.10
CA PHE A 81 11.41 -0.34 -6.65
C PHE A 81 12.16 -1.54 -6.07
N GLY A 82 12.72 -2.40 -6.92
CA GLY A 82 13.67 -3.44 -6.52
C GLY A 82 13.07 -4.65 -5.82
N ALA A 83 11.76 -4.92 -5.97
CA ALA A 83 11.16 -6.15 -5.46
C ALA A 83 11.82 -7.39 -6.07
N LYS A 84 12.07 -8.41 -5.24
CA LYS A 84 12.81 -9.63 -5.62
C LYS A 84 11.94 -10.64 -6.37
N LEU A 85 11.30 -10.18 -7.45
CA LEU A 85 10.45 -10.99 -8.31
C LEU A 85 11.19 -11.44 -9.56
N THR A 86 10.97 -12.68 -9.98
CA THR A 86 11.40 -13.19 -11.28
C THR A 86 10.40 -12.81 -12.38
N ASP A 87 10.75 -13.04 -13.65
CA ASP A 87 9.81 -12.79 -14.74
C ASP A 87 8.63 -13.77 -14.71
N GLU A 88 8.86 -14.97 -14.19
CA GLU A 88 7.86 -16.02 -14.02
C GLU A 88 6.86 -15.73 -12.90
N ASP A 89 7.29 -15.02 -11.85
CA ASP A 89 6.42 -14.65 -10.71
C ASP A 89 5.37 -13.61 -11.10
N ILE A 90 5.73 -12.72 -12.05
CA ILE A 90 4.87 -11.60 -12.43
C ILE A 90 3.48 -12.05 -12.89
N PRO A 91 3.34 -12.93 -13.90
CA PRO A 91 2.01 -13.34 -14.37
C PRO A 91 1.22 -14.09 -13.29
N VAL A 92 1.89 -14.84 -12.42
CA VAL A 92 1.27 -15.61 -11.35
C VAL A 92 0.69 -14.68 -10.27
N ILE A 93 1.45 -13.66 -9.85
CA ILE A 93 0.97 -12.64 -8.90
C ILE A 93 -0.16 -11.81 -9.52
N VAL A 94 -0.01 -11.40 -10.79
CA VAL A 94 -1.03 -10.64 -11.52
C VAL A 94 -2.35 -11.41 -11.60
N ASP A 95 -2.30 -12.71 -11.85
CA ASP A 95 -3.48 -13.56 -11.90
C ASP A 95 -4.23 -13.55 -10.56
N TYR A 96 -3.53 -13.71 -9.46
CA TYR A 96 -4.10 -13.58 -8.14
C TYR A 96 -4.72 -12.20 -7.90
N LEU A 97 -3.99 -11.13 -8.18
CA LEU A 97 -4.45 -9.77 -7.91
C LEU A 97 -5.69 -9.39 -8.71
N VAL A 98 -5.73 -9.68 -10.01
CA VAL A 98 -6.88 -9.31 -10.85
C VAL A 98 -8.13 -10.14 -10.56
N LYS A 99 -7.96 -11.41 -10.18
CA LYS A 99 -9.07 -12.30 -9.82
C LYS A 99 -9.58 -12.07 -8.38
N THR A 100 -8.75 -11.49 -7.52
CA THR A 100 -9.10 -11.24 -6.11
C THR A 100 -9.55 -9.80 -5.88
N TYR A 101 -8.89 -8.82 -6.49
CA TYR A 101 -9.10 -7.40 -6.27
C TYR A 101 -9.52 -6.63 -7.52
N GLY A 102 -9.25 -7.14 -8.71
CA GLY A 102 -9.46 -6.47 -10.00
C GLY A 102 -10.75 -6.87 -10.72
N ALA A 103 -10.79 -6.58 -12.03
CA ALA A 103 -11.95 -6.76 -12.89
C ALA A 103 -12.35 -8.23 -13.15
N GLU A 104 -11.48 -9.20 -12.84
CA GLU A 104 -11.72 -10.61 -13.03
C GLU A 104 -12.19 -11.33 -11.76
N ARG A 105 -12.68 -10.58 -10.76
CA ARG A 105 -13.16 -11.15 -9.48
C ARG A 105 -14.27 -12.18 -9.73
N GLY A 106 -14.14 -13.33 -9.08
CA GLY A 106 -15.12 -14.42 -9.20
C GLY A 106 -14.88 -15.39 -10.37
N SER A 107 -13.93 -15.12 -11.25
CA SER A 107 -13.62 -16.03 -12.36
C SER A 107 -12.72 -17.22 -11.98
N GLY A 108 -12.34 -17.34 -10.71
CA GLY A 108 -11.44 -18.40 -10.23
C GLY A 108 -11.72 -18.92 -8.83
N MET A 109 -12.86 -18.56 -8.20
CA MET A 109 -13.26 -19.16 -6.94
C MET A 109 -14.22 -20.32 -7.17
N PRO A 110 -14.03 -21.47 -6.48
CA PRO A 110 -15.11 -22.42 -6.29
C PRO A 110 -16.24 -21.69 -5.58
N VAL A 111 -17.45 -21.81 -6.09
CA VAL A 111 -18.66 -21.18 -5.53
C VAL A 111 -18.94 -21.78 -4.16
N GLY A 112 -18.33 -21.19 -3.13
CA GLY A 112 -18.79 -21.30 -1.76
C GLY A 112 -19.94 -20.33 -1.59
N ASN A 113 -21.16 -20.81 -1.36
CA ASN A 113 -22.36 -20.07 -1.07
C ASN A 113 -22.08 -18.98 0.00
N THR A 114 -22.00 -17.73 -0.41
CA THR A 114 -22.26 -16.61 0.44
C THR A 114 -23.41 -15.80 -0.14
N THR A 115 -24.57 -16.02 0.38
CA THR A 115 -25.72 -15.12 0.33
C THR A 115 -25.35 -13.84 1.05
N ASP A 116 -24.56 -12.99 0.45
CA ASP A 116 -24.44 -11.59 0.85
C ASP A 116 -25.24 -10.74 -0.12
N LYS A 117 -26.51 -10.59 0.25
CA LYS A 117 -27.41 -9.56 -0.27
C LYS A 117 -26.73 -8.20 0.00
N PRO A 118 -26.53 -7.36 -1.01
CA PRO A 118 -26.02 -6.01 -0.77
C PRO A 118 -27.04 -5.26 0.07
N ALA A 119 -26.64 -4.85 1.28
CA ALA A 119 -27.41 -3.92 2.09
C ALA A 119 -27.52 -2.61 1.31
N ALA A 120 -28.74 -2.26 0.92
CA ALA A 120 -29.06 -0.97 0.34
C ALA A 120 -28.69 0.11 1.36
N VAL A 121 -27.63 0.85 1.08
CA VAL A 121 -27.29 2.08 1.79
C VAL A 121 -28.34 3.10 1.38
N GLY A 122 -29.36 3.27 2.23
CA GLY A 122 -30.34 4.34 2.10
C GLY A 122 -29.64 5.69 2.25
N LEU A 123 -29.64 6.49 1.18
CA LEU A 123 -29.30 7.90 1.29
C LEU A 123 -30.32 8.58 2.18
N PRO A 124 -29.91 9.37 3.19
CA PRO A 124 -30.86 10.22 3.92
C PRO A 124 -31.35 11.31 2.94
N ALA A 125 -32.69 11.40 2.86
CA ALA A 125 -33.36 12.46 2.12
C ALA A 125 -32.93 13.84 2.67
N ALA A 126 -32.49 14.71 1.80
CA ALA A 126 -32.24 16.10 2.12
C ALA A 126 -33.59 16.79 2.48
N THR A 127 -33.82 16.99 3.75
CA THR A 127 -34.91 17.85 4.25
C THR A 127 -34.54 19.29 3.96
N GLY A 128 -35.30 19.92 3.07
CA GLY A 128 -35.20 21.33 2.73
C GLY A 128 -35.37 22.23 3.96
N SER A 129 -34.51 23.23 4.03
CA SER A 129 -34.63 24.37 4.95
C SER A 129 -35.58 25.40 4.36
N PRO A 130 -36.70 25.76 5.06
CA PRO A 130 -37.47 26.95 4.73
C PRO A 130 -37.04 28.06 5.69
N ASN A 131 -36.35 29.09 5.21
CA ASN A 131 -36.51 30.43 5.78
C ASN A 131 -35.90 31.49 4.87
N ALA A 132 -36.78 32.08 4.09
CA ALA A 132 -36.64 33.46 3.63
C ALA A 132 -37.47 34.34 4.58
N LYS A 133 -36.81 35.31 5.19
CA LYS A 133 -37.35 36.64 5.52
C LYS A 133 -36.20 37.59 5.83
#